data_4b7e11c1032a5dadf96462909d04db06
#
_entry.id   4b7e11c1032a5dadf96462909d04db06
#
_cell.length_a   1.000
_cell.length_b   1.000
_cell.length_c   1.000
_cell.angle_alpha   90.00
_cell.angle_beta   90.00
_cell.angle_gamma   90.00
#
_symmetry.space_group_name_H-M   'P 1'
#
loop_
_entity.id
_entity.type
_entity.pdbx_description
1 polymer ?
#
loop_
_entity_poly.entity_id
_entity_poly.type
_entity_poly.pdbx_seq_one_letter_code
_entity_poly.pdbx_strand_id
1 'polypeptide(L)'
;YCQDEVERIDQRVRSETWRGIELIHIQVASKGPRATLEFDWQCARDAARRPGVCLVLGYNGAVFLTWLRLKRRKIFTNMDGIEWRRPKWGMAARTWFWLNEWIGAWASHRLVADHPAIADHLATRRPRSAIATIAYGADPVTSAPEAPVRALGLEPGRYLISIARIEPDNNILPIVEAFCSAKRDMKLVVLGTLSDDIPYHAAIRKAANGSVVLPGAIYDQATVKALRYHARSYLHGHTVGGTNPSLVEALAAGNMVIAHDNPYNRWTAGAAAIYFTDKDSCAKRMQQALDNDALVKACGVAARARAQEAFRWDDVLLAYENEAYHLLGMTAAKTTAMDHASPGTV
;
A
#
# COMPACT_ATOMS: atom_id res chain seq x y z
N TYR A 1 -6.91 15.47 7.01
CA TYR A 1 -6.53 16.58 6.10
C TYR A 1 -6.39 16.04 4.69
N CYS A 2 -6.92 16.81 3.73
CA CYS A 2 -6.90 16.51 2.30
C CYS A 2 -6.22 17.66 1.57
N GLN A 3 -5.34 17.35 0.62
CA GLN A 3 -4.76 18.36 -0.26
C GLN A 3 -5.73 18.63 -1.41
N ASP A 4 -6.08 19.90 -1.64
CA ASP A 4 -6.88 20.32 -2.80
C ASP A 4 -5.94 20.64 -3.96
N GLU A 5 -6.13 19.95 -5.09
CA GLU A 5 -5.38 20.18 -6.33
C GLU A 5 -6.06 21.20 -7.27
N VAL A 6 -7.29 21.62 -6.92
CA VAL A 6 -8.09 22.52 -7.77
C VAL A 6 -7.87 23.97 -7.35
N GLU A 7 -7.43 24.81 -8.28
CA GLU A 7 -7.38 26.27 -8.12
C GLU A 7 -8.79 26.84 -7.89
N ARG A 8 -9.24 26.85 -6.65
CA ARG A 8 -10.41 27.64 -6.22
C ARG A 8 -9.93 28.81 -5.40
N ILE A 9 -10.19 30.00 -5.93
CA ILE A 9 -9.60 31.28 -5.50
C ILE A 9 -10.09 31.77 -4.14
N ASP A 10 -11.19 31.26 -3.58
CA ASP A 10 -11.88 31.93 -2.47
C ASP A 10 -11.56 31.45 -1.05
N GLN A 11 -11.07 30.24 -0.82
CA GLN A 11 -10.75 29.77 0.53
C GLN A 11 -9.57 28.83 0.54
N ARG A 12 -8.48 29.21 1.23
CA ARG A 12 -7.29 28.37 1.40
C ARG A 12 -7.54 27.12 2.26
N VAL A 13 -8.60 27.10 3.05
CA VAL A 13 -9.02 25.99 3.91
C VAL A 13 -10.53 25.88 3.84
N ARG A 14 -11.05 24.74 3.48
CA ARG A 14 -12.47 24.41 3.58
C ARG A 14 -12.66 23.11 4.38
N SER A 15 -13.81 22.96 5.02
CA SER A 15 -14.16 21.70 5.66
C SER A 15 -15.45 21.13 5.07
N GLU A 16 -15.55 19.82 5.04
CA GLU A 16 -16.77 19.09 4.71
C GLU A 16 -16.91 17.88 5.63
N THR A 17 -18.12 17.36 5.78
CA THR A 17 -18.35 16.15 6.57
C THR A 17 -18.62 14.96 5.67
N TRP A 18 -17.81 13.91 5.81
CA TRP A 18 -17.98 12.66 5.10
C TRP A 18 -18.16 11.53 6.13
N ARG A 19 -19.31 10.87 6.13
CA ARG A 19 -19.64 9.77 7.07
C ARG A 19 -19.37 10.12 8.55
N GLY A 20 -19.66 11.34 8.96
CA GLY A 20 -19.42 11.82 10.33
C GLY A 20 -17.97 12.26 10.62
N ILE A 21 -17.07 12.21 9.64
CA ILE A 21 -15.67 12.63 9.74
C ILE A 21 -15.53 14.02 9.12
N GLU A 22 -14.96 14.97 9.86
CA GLU A 22 -14.59 16.28 9.28
C GLU A 22 -13.37 16.14 8.39
N LEU A 23 -13.54 16.37 7.10
CA LEU A 23 -12.45 16.45 6.11
C LEU A 23 -12.03 17.92 5.99
N ILE A 24 -10.75 18.20 6.22
CA ILE A 24 -10.18 19.54 6.12
C ILE A 24 -9.33 19.59 4.86
N HIS A 25 -9.82 20.32 3.88
CA HIS A 25 -9.17 20.52 2.60
C HIS A 25 -8.26 21.72 2.68
N ILE A 26 -7.01 21.55 2.34
CA ILE A 26 -5.98 22.59 2.34
C ILE A 26 -5.49 22.81 0.92
N GLN A 27 -5.69 24.00 0.41
CA GLN A 27 -5.14 24.42 -0.86
C GLN A 27 -3.69 24.89 -0.68
N VAL A 28 -2.80 24.39 -1.50
CA VAL A 28 -1.40 24.79 -1.54
C VAL A 28 -1.10 25.60 -2.80
N ALA A 29 -0.26 26.61 -2.65
CA ALA A 29 0.13 27.47 -3.77
C ALA A 29 1.35 26.94 -4.53
N SER A 30 2.17 26.13 -3.86
CA SER A 30 3.39 25.54 -4.42
C SER A 30 3.09 24.34 -5.30
N LYS A 31 4.06 23.92 -6.13
CA LYS A 31 4.02 22.69 -6.94
C LYS A 31 5.15 21.75 -6.58
N GLY A 32 4.98 20.47 -6.92
CA GLY A 32 5.99 19.43 -6.67
C GLY A 32 6.31 19.25 -5.18
N PRO A 33 7.55 18.92 -4.79
CA PRO A 33 7.92 18.63 -3.40
C PRO A 33 7.64 19.77 -2.41
N ARG A 34 7.65 21.03 -2.87
CA ARG A 34 7.31 22.19 -2.03
C ARG A 34 5.84 22.20 -1.64
N ALA A 35 4.95 21.71 -2.50
CA ALA A 35 3.53 21.60 -2.19
C ALA A 35 3.30 20.67 -1.00
N THR A 36 3.99 19.54 -0.95
CA THR A 36 3.92 18.59 0.18
C THR A 36 4.37 19.27 1.49
N LEU A 37 5.47 19.99 1.47
CA LEU A 37 5.97 20.68 2.69
C LEU A 37 5.02 21.81 3.13
N GLU A 38 4.45 22.56 2.19
CA GLU A 38 3.46 23.58 2.48
C GLU A 38 2.20 22.96 3.09
N PHE A 39 1.71 21.87 2.52
CA PHE A 39 0.57 21.12 3.02
C PHE A 39 0.83 20.62 4.44
N ASP A 40 1.93 19.89 4.67
CA ASP A 40 2.28 19.31 5.97
C ASP A 40 2.40 20.40 7.05
N TRP A 41 2.98 21.55 6.71
CA TRP A 41 3.06 22.68 7.64
C TRP A 41 1.70 23.25 8.00
N GLN A 42 0.81 23.43 7.03
CA GLN A 42 -0.53 23.94 7.27
C GLN A 42 -1.35 22.94 8.11
N CYS A 43 -1.24 21.65 7.83
CA CYS A 43 -1.85 20.59 8.64
C CYS A 43 -1.35 20.64 10.09
N ALA A 44 -0.04 20.75 10.30
CA ALA A 44 0.55 20.82 11.65
C ALA A 44 0.10 22.09 12.42
N ARG A 45 -0.03 23.23 11.73
CA ARG A 45 -0.53 24.46 12.34
C ARG A 45 -1.98 24.35 12.78
N ASP A 46 -2.84 23.76 11.98
CA ASP A 46 -4.25 23.57 12.30
C ASP A 46 -4.42 22.51 13.40
N ALA A 47 -3.81 21.34 13.25
CA ALA A 47 -3.85 20.26 14.23
C ALA A 47 -3.33 20.69 15.62
N ALA A 48 -2.38 21.62 15.68
CA ALA A 48 -1.91 22.18 16.94
C ALA A 48 -2.99 22.91 17.77
N ARG A 49 -4.07 23.34 17.12
CA ARG A 49 -5.19 24.05 17.76
C ARG A 49 -6.36 23.15 18.11
N ARG A 50 -6.38 21.91 17.58
CA ARG A 50 -7.47 20.95 17.77
C ARG A 50 -7.20 20.03 18.96
N PRO A 51 -8.22 19.60 19.72
CA PRO A 51 -8.05 18.61 20.78
C PRO A 51 -7.73 17.21 20.22
N GLY A 52 -7.32 16.28 21.09
CA GLY A 52 -7.16 14.87 20.76
C GLY A 52 -5.74 14.45 20.42
N VAL A 53 -5.62 13.28 19.80
CA VAL A 53 -4.38 12.63 19.38
C VAL A 53 -4.17 12.86 17.90
N CYS A 54 -2.93 13.12 17.50
CA CYS A 54 -2.56 13.25 16.10
C CYS A 54 -2.01 11.91 15.60
N LEU A 55 -2.73 11.26 14.67
CA LEU A 55 -2.18 10.19 13.84
C LEU A 55 -1.56 10.82 12.60
N VAL A 56 -0.30 10.52 12.35
CA VAL A 56 0.45 11.01 11.19
C VAL A 56 0.82 9.81 10.31
N LEU A 57 0.50 9.90 9.04
CA LEU A 57 0.77 8.85 8.06
C LEU A 57 1.96 9.25 7.19
N GLY A 58 3.10 8.63 7.43
CA GLY A 58 4.37 8.95 6.80
C GLY A 58 5.21 9.96 7.60
N TYR A 59 6.50 10.02 7.30
CA TYR A 59 7.45 10.89 8.00
C TYR A 59 8.12 11.96 7.10
N ASN A 60 7.61 12.14 5.89
CA ASN A 60 8.24 13.02 4.89
C ASN A 60 8.36 14.48 5.34
N GLY A 61 7.38 14.95 6.12
CA GLY A 61 7.34 16.27 6.75
C GLY A 61 7.50 16.23 8.27
N ALA A 62 8.20 15.22 8.82
CA ALA A 62 8.29 15.01 10.27
C ALA A 62 8.94 16.17 11.03
N VAL A 63 9.70 17.04 10.36
CA VAL A 63 10.22 18.29 10.94
C VAL A 63 9.08 19.13 11.55
N PHE A 64 7.89 19.12 11.00
CA PHE A 64 6.74 19.88 11.52
C PHE A 64 6.07 19.23 12.73
N LEU A 65 6.36 17.96 13.03
CA LEU A 65 5.92 17.30 14.26
C LEU A 65 6.56 17.92 15.50
N THR A 66 7.73 18.54 15.36
CA THR A 66 8.36 19.30 16.44
C THR A 66 7.46 20.45 16.92
N TRP A 67 6.74 21.11 16.00
CA TRP A 67 5.76 22.12 16.34
C TRP A 67 4.60 21.56 17.16
N LEU A 68 4.03 20.43 16.72
CA LEU A 68 2.97 19.72 17.47
C LEU A 68 3.47 19.32 18.86
N ARG A 69 4.72 18.89 18.97
CA ARG A 69 5.36 18.53 20.25
C ARG A 69 5.48 19.74 21.18
N LEU A 70 5.92 20.89 20.67
CA LEU A 70 5.98 22.15 21.40
C LEU A 70 4.59 22.60 21.89
N LYS A 71 3.55 22.34 21.11
CA LYS A 71 2.15 22.58 21.47
C LYS A 71 1.56 21.48 22.37
N ARG A 72 2.39 20.57 22.90
CA ARG A 72 2.04 19.48 23.81
C ARG A 72 0.95 18.53 23.24
N ARG A 73 0.91 18.38 21.90
CA ARG A 73 0.03 17.42 21.26
C ARG A 73 0.55 16.00 21.44
N LYS A 74 -0.36 15.05 21.64
CA LYS A 74 -0.05 13.62 21.61
C LYS A 74 0.03 13.18 20.14
N ILE A 75 1.13 12.54 19.78
CA ILE A 75 1.42 12.19 18.38
C ILE A 75 1.81 10.72 18.32
N PHE A 76 1.23 9.96 17.40
CA PHE A 76 1.79 8.70 16.95
C PHE A 76 1.87 8.70 15.42
N THR A 77 2.93 8.12 14.91
CA THR A 77 3.27 8.21 13.49
C THR A 77 3.44 6.82 12.91
N ASN A 78 2.68 6.52 11.87
CA ASN A 78 3.00 5.39 10.99
C ASN A 78 4.20 5.82 10.13
N MET A 79 5.33 5.12 10.31
CA MET A 79 6.60 5.50 9.69
C MET A 79 6.72 5.02 8.24
N ASP A 80 5.71 4.26 7.74
CA ASP A 80 5.75 3.72 6.38
C ASP A 80 7.05 2.92 6.10
N GLY A 81 7.51 2.89 4.86
CA GLY A 81 8.76 2.24 4.45
C GLY A 81 10.01 3.10 4.67
N ILE A 82 11.18 2.55 4.36
CA ILE A 82 12.47 3.26 4.49
C ILE A 82 12.73 4.08 3.21
N GLU A 83 12.09 5.26 3.10
CA GLU A 83 12.11 6.07 1.87
C GLU A 83 13.52 6.46 1.41
N TRP A 84 14.41 6.82 2.35
CA TRP A 84 15.77 7.24 1.98
C TRP A 84 16.63 6.12 1.36
N ARG A 85 16.24 4.84 1.48
CA ARG A 85 16.90 3.72 0.81
C ARG A 85 16.48 3.52 -0.63
N ARG A 86 15.40 4.17 -1.08
CA ARG A 86 14.89 3.95 -2.44
C ARG A 86 15.84 4.53 -3.50
N PRO A 87 16.22 3.74 -4.52
CA PRO A 87 17.18 4.15 -5.54
C PRO A 87 16.76 5.39 -6.35
N LYS A 88 15.46 5.64 -6.46
CA LYS A 88 14.91 6.78 -7.22
C LYS A 88 15.28 8.15 -6.65
N TRP A 89 15.69 8.23 -5.39
CA TRP A 89 16.00 9.49 -4.73
C TRP A 89 17.46 9.88 -4.89
N GLY A 90 17.70 11.12 -5.30
CA GLY A 90 19.03 11.74 -5.28
C GLY A 90 19.52 12.02 -3.85
N MET A 91 20.79 12.34 -3.69
CA MET A 91 21.45 12.54 -2.37
C MET A 91 20.71 13.52 -1.46
N ALA A 92 20.28 14.67 -1.98
CA ALA A 92 19.58 15.69 -1.18
C ALA A 92 18.25 15.16 -0.61
N ALA A 93 17.44 14.47 -1.43
CA ALA A 93 16.18 13.88 -0.98
C ALA A 93 16.42 12.74 0.02
N ARG A 94 17.44 11.89 -0.21
CA ARG A 94 17.82 10.81 0.73
C ARG A 94 18.24 11.38 2.09
N THR A 95 19.04 12.45 2.10
CA THR A 95 19.41 13.13 3.34
C THR A 95 18.21 13.73 4.06
N TRP A 96 17.31 14.37 3.29
CA TRP A 96 16.05 14.89 3.83
C TRP A 96 15.20 13.81 4.50
N PHE A 97 14.94 12.69 3.82
CA PHE A 97 14.17 11.59 4.40
C PHE A 97 14.87 10.93 5.59
N TRP A 98 16.20 10.78 5.55
CA TRP A 98 16.95 10.24 6.67
C TRP A 98 16.86 11.15 7.92
N LEU A 99 16.97 12.46 7.75
CA LEU A 99 16.79 13.42 8.86
C LEU A 99 15.36 13.39 9.39
N ASN A 100 14.36 13.38 8.51
CA ASN A 100 12.97 13.33 8.93
C ASN A 100 12.60 12.00 9.59
N GLU A 101 13.21 10.87 9.22
CA GLU A 101 13.04 9.60 9.94
C GLU A 101 13.49 9.74 11.41
N TRP A 102 14.66 10.33 11.66
CA TRP A 102 15.13 10.60 13.01
C TRP A 102 14.23 11.57 13.78
N ILE A 103 13.86 12.68 13.14
CA ILE A 103 12.98 13.68 13.76
C ILE A 103 11.63 13.05 14.09
N GLY A 104 11.02 12.32 13.15
CA GLY A 104 9.76 11.63 13.35
C GLY A 104 9.80 10.61 14.47
N ALA A 105 10.90 9.84 14.54
CA ALA A 105 11.10 8.86 15.60
C ALA A 105 11.10 9.50 17.00
N TRP A 106 11.65 10.69 17.17
CA TRP A 106 11.76 11.36 18.49
C TRP A 106 10.67 12.39 18.76
N ALA A 107 10.12 13.05 17.75
CA ALA A 107 9.00 13.96 17.91
C ALA A 107 7.70 13.23 18.24
N SER A 108 7.50 12.03 17.75
CA SER A 108 6.32 11.21 18.05
C SER A 108 6.42 10.60 19.47
N HIS A 109 5.28 10.32 20.09
CA HIS A 109 5.22 9.59 21.36
C HIS A 109 5.28 8.08 21.14
N ARG A 110 4.61 7.61 20.07
CA ARG A 110 4.60 6.22 19.62
C ARG A 110 4.86 6.17 18.13
N LEU A 111 5.48 5.09 17.67
CA LEU A 111 5.69 4.79 16.26
C LEU A 111 4.87 3.57 15.87
N VAL A 112 4.37 3.57 14.65
CA VAL A 112 3.77 2.41 14.02
C VAL A 112 4.65 2.00 12.85
N ALA A 113 5.03 0.73 12.80
CA ALA A 113 5.66 0.09 11.67
C ALA A 113 4.65 -0.86 11.03
N ASP A 114 4.49 -0.79 9.73
CA ASP A 114 3.56 -1.66 9.00
C ASP A 114 4.10 -3.09 8.78
N HIS A 115 5.38 -3.32 9.14
CA HIS A 115 6.05 -4.60 8.95
C HIS A 115 7.10 -4.86 10.05
N PRO A 116 7.32 -6.12 10.51
CA PRO A 116 8.33 -6.43 11.52
C PRO A 116 9.74 -5.94 11.16
N ALA A 117 10.18 -6.12 9.91
CA ALA A 117 11.49 -5.63 9.48
C ALA A 117 11.62 -4.09 9.51
N ILE A 118 10.51 -3.36 9.34
CA ILE A 118 10.47 -1.91 9.54
C ILE A 118 10.55 -1.60 11.03
N ALA A 119 9.85 -2.35 11.88
CA ALA A 119 9.95 -2.19 13.33
C ALA A 119 11.37 -2.43 13.85
N ASP A 120 12.07 -3.43 13.33
CA ASP A 120 13.47 -3.72 13.68
C ASP A 120 14.40 -2.60 13.19
N HIS A 121 14.17 -2.06 12.00
CA HIS A 121 14.89 -0.88 11.54
C HIS A 121 14.65 0.33 12.47
N LEU A 122 13.39 0.64 12.80
CA LEU A 122 13.05 1.75 13.68
C LEU A 122 13.58 1.56 15.11
N ALA A 123 13.80 0.32 15.56
CA ALA A 123 14.43 0.02 16.84
C ALA A 123 15.90 0.50 16.91
N THR A 124 16.52 0.75 15.75
CA THR A 124 17.84 1.44 15.69
C THR A 124 17.74 2.96 15.90
N ARG A 125 16.53 3.53 15.89
CA ARG A 125 16.26 4.96 16.08
C ARG A 125 15.67 5.26 17.46
N ARG A 126 14.84 4.34 17.98
CA ARG A 126 14.12 4.53 19.24
C ARG A 126 13.89 3.18 19.94
N PRO A 127 13.75 3.14 21.30
CA PRO A 127 13.49 1.90 22.02
C PRO A 127 12.28 1.13 21.45
N ARG A 128 12.41 -0.19 21.32
CA ARG A 128 11.40 -1.09 20.75
C ARG A 128 10.02 -0.97 21.44
N SER A 129 10.03 -0.65 22.74
CA SER A 129 8.79 -0.43 23.52
C SER A 129 7.94 0.75 23.03
N ALA A 130 8.53 1.68 22.29
CA ALA A 130 7.81 2.81 21.70
C ALA A 130 7.27 2.52 20.27
N ILE A 131 7.45 1.30 19.76
CA ILE A 131 7.13 0.91 18.39
C ILE A 131 6.09 -0.19 18.40
N ALA A 132 4.91 0.06 17.82
CA ALA A 132 3.89 -0.93 17.52
C ALA A 132 4.11 -1.46 16.09
N THR A 133 3.81 -2.73 15.86
CA THR A 133 3.78 -3.31 14.51
C THR A 133 2.33 -3.50 14.13
N ILE A 134 1.84 -2.74 13.14
CA ILE A 134 0.46 -2.76 12.68
C ILE A 134 0.49 -2.79 11.16
N ALA A 135 0.23 -3.96 10.58
CA ALA A 135 0.20 -4.16 9.14
C ALA A 135 -1.03 -3.48 8.48
N TYR A 136 -1.08 -3.48 7.15
CA TYR A 136 -2.30 -3.11 6.44
C TYR A 136 -3.33 -4.22 6.48
N GLY A 137 -4.61 -3.85 6.42
CA GLY A 137 -5.72 -4.78 6.33
C GLY A 137 -6.22 -4.98 4.89
N ALA A 138 -7.01 -6.04 4.68
CA ALA A 138 -7.80 -6.24 3.48
C ALA A 138 -9.11 -6.95 3.78
N ASP A 139 -10.13 -6.63 2.99
CA ASP A 139 -11.41 -7.33 3.04
C ASP A 139 -11.33 -8.65 2.27
N PRO A 140 -11.86 -9.75 2.81
CA PRO A 140 -11.92 -11.01 2.10
C PRO A 140 -12.82 -10.89 0.85
N VAL A 141 -12.34 -11.43 -0.28
CA VAL A 141 -13.13 -11.50 -1.52
C VAL A 141 -13.56 -12.95 -1.74
N THR A 142 -14.81 -13.25 -1.45
CA THR A 142 -15.38 -14.60 -1.56
C THR A 142 -16.08 -14.85 -2.90
N SER A 143 -16.51 -13.78 -3.56
CA SER A 143 -17.11 -13.79 -4.89
C SER A 143 -16.91 -12.46 -5.60
N ALA A 144 -16.91 -12.48 -6.92
CA ALA A 144 -16.89 -11.27 -7.74
C ALA A 144 -17.56 -11.53 -9.10
N PRO A 145 -18.19 -10.51 -9.73
CA PRO A 145 -18.79 -10.66 -11.05
C PRO A 145 -17.70 -10.85 -12.13
N GLU A 146 -17.99 -11.63 -13.17
CA GLU A 146 -17.10 -11.81 -14.31
C GLU A 146 -17.13 -10.65 -15.32
N ALA A 147 -18.22 -9.89 -15.33
CA ALA A 147 -18.43 -8.84 -16.33
C ALA A 147 -17.25 -7.84 -16.45
N PRO A 148 -16.64 -7.33 -15.37
CA PRO A 148 -15.46 -6.45 -15.48
C PRO A 148 -14.24 -7.13 -16.11
N VAL A 149 -14.08 -8.44 -15.87
CA VAL A 149 -12.99 -9.24 -16.47
C VAL A 149 -13.21 -9.37 -17.99
N ARG A 150 -14.41 -9.76 -18.39
CA ARG A 150 -14.78 -9.92 -19.79
C ARG A 150 -14.75 -8.60 -20.57
N ALA A 151 -15.07 -7.47 -19.94
CA ALA A 151 -15.00 -6.14 -20.54
C ALA A 151 -13.57 -5.76 -20.97
N LEU A 152 -12.53 -6.32 -20.33
CA LEU A 152 -11.14 -6.17 -20.74
C LEU A 152 -10.66 -7.24 -21.73
N GLY A 153 -11.57 -8.04 -22.27
CA GLY A 153 -11.26 -9.14 -23.19
C GLY A 153 -10.49 -10.28 -22.52
N LEU A 154 -10.70 -10.47 -21.21
CA LEU A 154 -10.09 -11.52 -20.40
C LEU A 154 -11.08 -12.65 -20.13
N GLU A 155 -10.55 -13.82 -19.80
CA GLU A 155 -11.32 -14.97 -19.34
C GLU A 155 -10.95 -15.30 -17.90
N PRO A 156 -11.93 -15.58 -17.00
CA PRO A 156 -11.66 -16.00 -15.62
C PRO A 156 -10.69 -17.18 -15.57
N GLY A 157 -9.70 -17.10 -14.70
CA GLY A 157 -8.67 -18.13 -14.54
C GLY A 157 -7.61 -18.20 -15.66
N ARG A 158 -7.73 -17.40 -16.72
CA ARG A 158 -6.87 -17.44 -17.90
C ARG A 158 -5.92 -16.23 -18.02
N TYR A 159 -5.60 -15.61 -16.91
CA TYR A 159 -4.64 -14.50 -16.88
C TYR A 159 -3.88 -14.42 -15.55
N LEU A 160 -2.68 -13.85 -15.61
CA LEU A 160 -1.90 -13.38 -14.48
C LEU A 160 -2.12 -11.88 -14.31
N ILE A 161 -2.04 -11.35 -13.09
CA ILE A 161 -2.25 -9.94 -12.84
C ILE A 161 -1.15 -9.34 -11.98
N SER A 162 -0.71 -8.12 -12.30
CA SER A 162 0.14 -7.27 -11.46
C SER A 162 -0.52 -5.90 -11.30
N ILE A 163 -0.59 -5.41 -10.06
CA ILE A 163 -1.19 -4.11 -9.74
C ILE A 163 -0.18 -3.30 -8.94
N ALA A 164 0.38 -2.27 -9.56
CA ALA A 164 1.42 -1.46 -8.94
C ALA A 164 1.55 -0.10 -9.63
N ARG A 165 2.18 0.85 -8.96
CA ARG A 165 2.77 2.00 -9.64
C ARG A 165 3.85 1.50 -10.58
N ILE A 166 3.90 2.05 -11.78
CA ILE A 166 4.86 1.63 -12.81
C ILE A 166 6.22 2.28 -12.50
N GLU A 167 6.90 1.76 -11.50
CA GLU A 167 8.22 2.21 -11.05
C GLU A 167 9.25 1.07 -11.14
N PRO A 168 10.55 1.35 -11.36
CA PRO A 168 11.59 0.33 -11.40
C PRO A 168 11.63 -0.56 -10.16
N ASP A 169 11.39 0.02 -8.97
CA ASP A 169 11.36 -0.69 -7.68
C ASP A 169 10.29 -1.80 -7.64
N ASN A 170 9.31 -1.75 -8.53
CA ASN A 170 8.19 -2.69 -8.60
C ASN A 170 8.38 -3.77 -9.67
N ASN A 171 9.55 -3.79 -10.34
CA ASN A 171 9.96 -4.82 -11.30
C ASN A 171 8.96 -5.12 -12.43
N ILE A 172 8.17 -4.11 -12.86
CA ILE A 172 7.15 -4.35 -13.89
C ILE A 172 7.77 -4.71 -15.23
N LEU A 173 8.89 -4.06 -15.64
CA LEU A 173 9.58 -4.39 -16.86
C LEU A 173 10.15 -5.83 -16.85
N PRO A 174 10.89 -6.27 -15.81
CA PRO A 174 11.32 -7.67 -15.69
C PRO A 174 10.18 -8.68 -15.72
N ILE A 175 9.03 -8.36 -15.10
CA ILE A 175 7.81 -9.21 -15.11
C ILE A 175 7.26 -9.34 -16.54
N VAL A 176 7.12 -8.22 -17.27
CA VAL A 176 6.63 -8.23 -18.66
C VAL A 176 7.58 -8.97 -19.57
N GLU A 177 8.90 -8.72 -19.47
CA GLU A 177 9.92 -9.44 -20.22
C GLU A 177 9.91 -10.95 -19.92
N ALA A 178 9.79 -11.34 -18.64
CA ALA A 178 9.68 -12.73 -18.23
C ALA A 178 8.44 -13.40 -18.81
N PHE A 179 7.31 -12.70 -18.84
CA PHE A 179 6.09 -13.21 -19.45
C PHE A 179 6.24 -13.39 -20.96
N CYS A 180 6.84 -12.42 -21.65
CA CYS A 180 7.01 -12.43 -23.10
C CYS A 180 8.16 -13.33 -23.59
N SER A 181 9.02 -13.86 -22.71
CA SER A 181 10.15 -14.71 -23.07
C SER A 181 9.76 -16.07 -23.65
N ALA A 182 8.50 -16.51 -23.45
CA ALA A 182 7.96 -17.74 -24.02
C ALA A 182 6.49 -17.51 -24.46
N LYS A 183 6.05 -18.28 -25.46
CA LYS A 183 4.63 -18.28 -25.84
C LYS A 183 3.82 -18.95 -24.74
N ARG A 184 2.80 -18.24 -24.26
CA ARG A 184 1.87 -18.72 -23.21
C ARG A 184 0.43 -18.58 -23.69
N ASP A 185 -0.39 -19.60 -23.44
CA ASP A 185 -1.83 -19.56 -23.72
C ASP A 185 -2.59 -18.90 -22.55
N MET A 186 -2.09 -17.73 -22.16
CA MET A 186 -2.61 -16.90 -21.06
C MET A 186 -2.36 -15.43 -21.38
N LYS A 187 -3.03 -14.53 -20.66
CA LYS A 187 -2.76 -13.10 -20.71
C LYS A 187 -2.04 -12.65 -19.45
N LEU A 188 -1.24 -11.58 -19.56
CA LEU A 188 -0.72 -10.82 -18.44
C LEU A 188 -1.43 -9.47 -18.40
N VAL A 189 -2.04 -9.15 -17.27
CA VAL A 189 -2.67 -7.84 -17.02
C VAL A 189 -1.79 -7.03 -16.08
N VAL A 190 -1.43 -5.82 -16.46
CA VAL A 190 -0.69 -4.90 -15.61
C VAL A 190 -1.50 -3.63 -15.41
N LEU A 191 -2.00 -3.43 -14.19
CA LEU A 191 -2.70 -2.22 -13.79
C LEU A 191 -1.72 -1.20 -13.21
N GLY A 192 -1.71 -0.01 -13.77
CA GLY A 192 -0.89 1.11 -13.34
C GLY A 192 -0.85 2.19 -14.40
N THR A 193 -0.63 3.43 -13.98
CA THR A 193 -0.55 4.55 -14.92
C THR A 193 0.73 4.48 -15.74
N LEU A 194 0.61 4.49 -17.06
CA LEU A 194 1.72 4.59 -18.00
C LEU A 194 1.70 5.97 -18.64
N SER A 195 2.85 6.64 -18.67
CA SER A 195 3.08 7.91 -19.35
C SER A 195 4.09 7.74 -20.48
N ASP A 196 3.87 8.43 -21.60
CA ASP A 196 4.77 8.33 -22.76
C ASP A 196 6.09 9.06 -22.53
N ASP A 197 6.11 10.03 -21.62
CA ASP A 197 7.29 10.85 -21.31
C ASP A 197 8.33 10.12 -20.43
N ILE A 198 7.98 8.93 -19.90
CA ILE A 198 8.85 8.20 -18.97
C ILE A 198 9.54 7.03 -19.71
N PRO A 199 10.87 7.04 -19.84
CA PRO A 199 11.61 6.00 -20.58
C PRO A 199 11.35 4.57 -20.09
N TYR A 200 11.16 4.36 -18.79
CA TYR A 200 10.82 3.07 -18.20
C TYR A 200 9.46 2.56 -18.68
N HIS A 201 8.47 3.44 -18.82
CA HIS A 201 7.14 3.08 -19.33
C HIS A 201 7.17 2.74 -20.82
N ALA A 202 7.96 3.48 -21.60
CA ALA A 202 8.18 3.17 -23.02
C ALA A 202 8.86 1.79 -23.20
N ALA A 203 9.83 1.44 -22.34
CA ALA A 203 10.47 0.13 -22.35
C ALA A 203 9.47 -1.01 -22.06
N ILE A 204 8.53 -0.82 -21.13
CA ILE A 204 7.47 -1.79 -20.83
C ILE A 204 6.56 -2.00 -22.06
N ARG A 205 6.12 -0.91 -22.70
CA ARG A 205 5.31 -1.04 -23.95
C ARG A 205 6.06 -1.76 -25.04
N LYS A 206 7.36 -1.48 -25.21
CA LYS A 206 8.20 -2.15 -26.19
C LYS A 206 8.39 -3.65 -25.90
N ALA A 207 8.49 -4.03 -24.61
CA ALA A 207 8.65 -5.43 -24.21
C ALA A 207 7.32 -6.21 -24.30
N ALA A 208 6.18 -5.53 -24.21
CA ALA A 208 4.86 -6.13 -24.25
C ALA A 208 4.53 -6.67 -25.66
N ASN A 209 4.00 -7.89 -25.71
CA ASN A 209 3.42 -8.49 -26.92
C ASN A 209 1.88 -8.47 -26.84
N GLY A 210 1.19 -9.01 -27.86
CA GLY A 210 -0.28 -9.04 -27.93
C GLY A 210 -0.99 -9.81 -26.79
N SER A 211 -0.24 -10.54 -25.95
CA SER A 211 -0.79 -11.24 -24.78
C SER A 211 -0.68 -10.42 -23.47
N VAL A 212 -0.06 -9.23 -23.53
CA VAL A 212 0.03 -8.31 -22.39
C VAL A 212 -1.03 -7.22 -22.52
N VAL A 213 -1.87 -7.08 -21.52
CA VAL A 213 -2.97 -6.10 -21.44
C VAL A 213 -2.56 -4.99 -20.48
N LEU A 214 -2.48 -3.76 -20.97
CA LEU A 214 -2.05 -2.55 -20.24
C LEU A 214 -3.21 -1.54 -20.21
N PRO A 215 -4.25 -1.75 -19.40
CA PRO A 215 -5.46 -0.91 -19.42
C PRO A 215 -5.27 0.44 -18.71
N GLY A 216 -4.10 0.69 -18.13
CA GLY A 216 -3.86 1.84 -17.28
C GLY A 216 -4.23 1.59 -15.81
N ALA A 217 -4.40 2.67 -15.05
CA ALA A 217 -4.88 2.57 -13.66
C ALA A 217 -6.40 2.45 -13.63
N ILE A 218 -6.90 1.51 -12.84
CA ILE A 218 -8.34 1.34 -12.57
C ILE A 218 -8.57 1.64 -11.09
N TYR A 219 -9.43 2.62 -10.80
CA TYR A 219 -9.73 3.07 -9.44
C TYR A 219 -11.07 2.53 -8.92
N ASP A 220 -11.91 2.00 -9.80
CA ASP A 220 -13.15 1.33 -9.39
C ASP A 220 -12.84 0.05 -8.64
N GLN A 221 -13.15 0.07 -7.33
CA GLN A 221 -12.82 -1.02 -6.41
C GLN A 221 -13.53 -2.33 -6.77
N ALA A 222 -14.74 -2.26 -7.30
CA ALA A 222 -15.48 -3.46 -7.71
C ALA A 222 -14.77 -4.17 -8.87
N THR A 223 -14.34 -3.41 -9.88
CA THR A 223 -13.55 -3.91 -11.00
C THR A 223 -12.21 -4.49 -10.55
N VAL A 224 -11.47 -3.79 -9.69
CA VAL A 224 -10.17 -4.26 -9.19
C VAL A 224 -10.31 -5.55 -8.38
N LYS A 225 -11.33 -5.64 -7.51
CA LYS A 225 -11.67 -6.87 -6.77
C LYS A 225 -11.99 -8.04 -7.71
N ALA A 226 -12.79 -7.79 -8.75
CA ALA A 226 -13.13 -8.82 -9.72
C ALA A 226 -11.89 -9.31 -10.50
N LEU A 227 -11.03 -8.38 -10.93
CA LEU A 227 -9.79 -8.73 -11.63
C LEU A 227 -8.83 -9.54 -10.75
N ARG A 228 -8.72 -9.25 -9.45
CA ARG A 228 -7.94 -10.09 -8.54
C ARG A 228 -8.59 -11.45 -8.33
N TYR A 229 -9.89 -11.48 -8.02
CA TYR A 229 -10.61 -12.71 -7.69
C TYR A 229 -10.54 -13.75 -8.82
N HIS A 230 -10.66 -13.32 -10.06
CA HIS A 230 -10.64 -14.18 -11.23
C HIS A 230 -9.26 -14.40 -11.85
N ALA A 231 -8.19 -13.77 -11.29
CA ALA A 231 -6.83 -14.02 -11.76
C ALA A 231 -6.35 -15.41 -11.33
N ARG A 232 -5.61 -16.08 -12.20
CA ARG A 232 -4.96 -17.36 -11.88
C ARG A 232 -3.88 -17.18 -10.81
N SER A 233 -3.08 -16.11 -10.91
CA SER A 233 -2.05 -15.76 -9.93
C SER A 233 -1.78 -14.28 -9.95
N TYR A 234 -1.32 -13.77 -8.82
CA TYR A 234 -0.91 -12.38 -8.63
C TYR A 234 0.62 -12.24 -8.68
N LEU A 235 1.12 -11.32 -9.50
CA LEU A 235 2.55 -11.02 -9.63
C LEU A 235 2.91 -9.80 -8.79
N HIS A 236 3.86 -9.98 -7.87
CA HIS A 236 4.29 -8.94 -6.93
C HIS A 236 5.79 -8.69 -7.02
N GLY A 237 6.18 -7.67 -7.79
CA GLY A 237 7.58 -7.36 -8.07
C GLY A 237 8.28 -6.44 -7.08
N HIS A 238 7.58 -5.90 -6.07
CA HIS A 238 8.14 -4.89 -5.17
C HIS A 238 9.40 -5.38 -4.45
N THR A 239 10.46 -4.57 -4.51
CA THR A 239 11.76 -4.84 -3.87
C THR A 239 11.95 -4.11 -2.56
N VAL A 240 11.19 -3.05 -2.32
CA VAL A 240 11.28 -2.16 -1.16
C VAL A 240 9.90 -1.92 -0.57
N GLY A 241 9.85 -1.55 0.69
CA GLY A 241 8.62 -1.21 1.40
C GLY A 241 8.47 -2.00 2.68
N GLY A 242 7.28 -1.95 3.26
CA GLY A 242 6.83 -2.77 4.38
C GLY A 242 5.79 -3.79 3.92
N THR A 243 4.65 -3.82 4.60
CA THR A 243 3.48 -4.56 4.15
C THR A 243 2.81 -3.82 3.00
N ASN A 244 2.81 -4.40 1.81
CA ASN A 244 2.22 -3.75 0.64
C ASN A 244 0.71 -4.02 0.58
N PRO A 245 -0.17 -2.99 0.57
CA PRO A 245 -1.62 -3.18 0.51
C PRO A 245 -2.07 -4.06 -0.66
N SER A 246 -1.48 -3.87 -1.84
CA SER A 246 -1.86 -4.64 -3.03
C SER A 246 -1.54 -6.14 -2.91
N LEU A 247 -0.48 -6.50 -2.16
CA LEU A 247 -0.15 -7.90 -1.85
C LEU A 247 -1.16 -8.48 -0.84
N VAL A 248 -1.49 -7.72 0.20
CA VAL A 248 -2.48 -8.14 1.22
C VAL A 248 -3.86 -8.36 0.60
N GLU A 249 -4.28 -7.44 -0.29
CA GLU A 249 -5.54 -7.57 -1.04
C GLU A 249 -5.54 -8.79 -2.00
N ALA A 250 -4.39 -9.13 -2.59
CA ALA A 250 -4.26 -10.34 -3.39
C ALA A 250 -4.40 -11.61 -2.55
N LEU A 251 -3.83 -11.63 -1.34
CA LEU A 251 -4.02 -12.72 -0.38
C LEU A 251 -5.49 -12.85 0.03
N ALA A 252 -6.16 -11.74 0.33
CA ALA A 252 -7.57 -11.71 0.71
C ALA A 252 -8.51 -12.18 -0.43
N ALA A 253 -8.12 -11.96 -1.69
CA ALA A 253 -8.80 -12.53 -2.85
C ALA A 253 -8.51 -14.03 -3.06
N GLY A 254 -7.53 -14.59 -2.34
CA GLY A 254 -7.15 -16.00 -2.46
C GLY A 254 -6.26 -16.28 -3.67
N ASN A 255 -5.49 -15.31 -4.14
CA ASN A 255 -4.55 -15.54 -5.23
C ASN A 255 -3.31 -16.31 -4.73
N MET A 256 -2.87 -17.29 -5.51
CA MET A 256 -1.47 -17.69 -5.49
C MET A 256 -0.61 -16.49 -5.86
N VAL A 257 0.46 -16.24 -5.12
CA VAL A 257 1.35 -15.11 -5.36
C VAL A 257 2.67 -15.58 -5.97
N ILE A 258 3.16 -14.86 -6.99
CA ILE A 258 4.51 -14.97 -7.51
C ILE A 258 5.24 -13.69 -7.13
N ALA A 259 6.07 -13.70 -6.09
CA ALA A 259 6.64 -12.51 -5.48
C ALA A 259 8.15 -12.41 -5.69
N HIS A 260 8.65 -11.17 -5.78
CA HIS A 260 10.09 -10.92 -5.67
C HIS A 260 10.60 -11.37 -4.29
N ASP A 261 11.72 -12.09 -4.28
CA ASP A 261 12.31 -12.66 -3.08
C ASP A 261 12.99 -11.59 -2.21
N ASN A 262 12.34 -11.21 -1.14
CA ASN A 262 12.87 -10.32 -0.12
C ASN A 262 12.13 -10.54 1.22
N PRO A 263 12.67 -10.07 2.35
CA PRO A 263 12.09 -10.28 3.67
C PRO A 263 10.66 -9.77 3.82
N TYR A 264 10.31 -8.67 3.15
CA TYR A 264 8.98 -8.07 3.23
C TYR A 264 7.92 -8.97 2.59
N ASN A 265 8.17 -9.40 1.36
CA ASN A 265 7.24 -10.27 0.64
C ASN A 265 7.14 -11.66 1.27
N ARG A 266 8.28 -12.20 1.77
CA ARG A 266 8.29 -13.49 2.47
C ARG A 266 7.45 -13.48 3.73
N TRP A 267 7.56 -12.45 4.55
CA TRP A 267 6.76 -12.35 5.77
C TRP A 267 5.27 -12.15 5.44
N THR A 268 4.96 -11.28 4.46
CA THR A 268 3.56 -10.97 4.10
C THR A 268 2.87 -12.18 3.50
N ALA A 269 3.44 -12.80 2.48
CA ALA A 269 2.77 -13.85 1.70
C ALA A 269 3.02 -15.28 2.21
N GLY A 270 4.16 -15.56 2.86
CA GLY A 270 4.47 -16.86 3.43
C GLY A 270 4.27 -18.03 2.46
N ALA A 271 3.48 -19.02 2.88
CA ALA A 271 3.16 -20.22 2.11
C ALA A 271 2.19 -19.98 0.92
N ALA A 272 1.61 -18.78 0.80
CA ALA A 272 0.76 -18.39 -0.31
C ALA A 272 1.55 -18.04 -1.58
N ALA A 273 2.89 -17.97 -1.50
CA ALA A 273 3.73 -17.48 -2.58
C ALA A 273 4.84 -18.46 -2.97
N ILE A 274 5.23 -18.34 -4.24
CA ILE A 274 6.53 -18.80 -4.76
C ILE A 274 7.35 -17.57 -5.15
N TYR A 275 8.68 -17.68 -5.03
CA TYR A 275 9.53 -16.50 -5.07
C TYR A 275 10.49 -16.52 -6.26
N PHE A 276 10.81 -15.33 -6.79
CA PHE A 276 11.77 -15.11 -7.87
C PHE A 276 12.77 -14.00 -7.48
N THR A 277 13.96 -14.04 -8.03
CA THR A 277 15.04 -13.06 -7.80
C THR A 277 15.37 -12.23 -9.03
N ASP A 278 15.06 -12.76 -10.21
CA ASP A 278 15.42 -12.19 -11.51
C ASP A 278 14.38 -12.57 -12.57
N LYS A 279 14.55 -12.05 -13.78
CA LYS A 279 13.66 -12.28 -14.91
C LYS A 279 13.49 -13.77 -15.25
N ASP A 280 14.58 -14.52 -15.25
CA ASP A 280 14.56 -15.92 -15.68
C ASP A 280 13.87 -16.82 -14.64
N SER A 281 14.14 -16.59 -13.37
CA SER A 281 13.42 -17.25 -12.28
C SER A 281 11.95 -16.83 -12.26
N CYS A 282 11.61 -15.56 -12.55
CA CYS A 282 10.24 -15.10 -12.69
C CYS A 282 9.51 -15.87 -13.81
N ALA A 283 10.13 -16.03 -14.99
CA ALA A 283 9.56 -16.79 -16.08
C ALA A 283 9.31 -18.26 -15.71
N LYS A 284 10.24 -18.89 -14.98
CA LYS A 284 10.08 -20.27 -14.48
C LYS A 284 8.93 -20.37 -13.46
N ARG A 285 8.79 -19.41 -12.54
CA ARG A 285 7.69 -19.38 -11.56
C ARG A 285 6.33 -19.15 -12.22
N MET A 286 6.27 -18.29 -13.23
CA MET A 286 5.05 -18.15 -14.04
C MET A 286 4.70 -19.49 -14.69
N GLN A 287 5.65 -20.17 -15.35
CA GLN A 287 5.38 -21.45 -15.98
C GLN A 287 4.93 -22.51 -14.95
N GLN A 288 5.57 -22.57 -13.79
CA GLN A 288 5.15 -23.46 -12.70
C GLN A 288 3.70 -23.21 -12.26
N ALA A 289 3.28 -21.93 -12.16
CA ALA A 289 1.90 -21.58 -11.84
C ALA A 289 0.93 -21.95 -12.97
N LEU A 290 1.36 -21.91 -14.24
CA LEU A 290 0.52 -22.28 -15.38
C LEU A 290 0.31 -23.80 -15.47
N ASP A 291 1.34 -24.58 -15.16
CA ASP A 291 1.34 -26.05 -15.34
C ASP A 291 0.81 -26.81 -14.12
N ASN A 292 0.61 -26.15 -12.97
CA ASN A 292 0.30 -26.84 -11.71
C ASN A 292 -0.93 -26.26 -11.01
N ASP A 293 -2.11 -26.76 -11.35
CA ASP A 293 -3.38 -26.35 -10.73
C ASP A 293 -3.44 -26.72 -9.23
N ALA A 294 -2.83 -27.82 -8.83
CA ALA A 294 -2.81 -28.23 -7.42
C ALA A 294 -2.02 -27.22 -6.57
N LEU A 295 -0.89 -26.75 -7.08
CA LEU A 295 -0.10 -25.70 -6.44
C LEU A 295 -0.87 -24.39 -6.33
N VAL A 296 -1.51 -23.94 -7.43
CA VAL A 296 -2.32 -22.72 -7.44
C VAL A 296 -3.43 -22.80 -6.40
N LYS A 297 -4.14 -23.92 -6.33
CA LYS A 297 -5.20 -24.16 -5.35
C LYS A 297 -4.67 -24.15 -3.91
N ALA A 298 -3.57 -24.86 -3.66
CA ALA A 298 -2.97 -24.94 -2.32
C ALA A 298 -2.49 -23.54 -1.84
N CYS A 299 -1.79 -22.80 -2.70
CA CYS A 299 -1.38 -21.42 -2.40
C CYS A 299 -2.58 -20.49 -2.18
N GLY A 300 -3.66 -20.64 -2.95
CA GLY A 300 -4.88 -19.85 -2.79
C GLY A 300 -5.57 -20.10 -1.43
N VAL A 301 -5.59 -21.34 -0.95
CA VAL A 301 -6.07 -21.68 0.42
C VAL A 301 -5.19 -21.03 1.46
N ALA A 302 -3.86 -21.15 1.31
CA ALA A 302 -2.90 -20.54 2.24
C ALA A 302 -3.00 -19.00 2.24
N ALA A 303 -3.29 -18.38 1.07
CA ALA A 303 -3.48 -16.94 0.94
C ALA A 303 -4.67 -16.44 1.79
N ARG A 304 -5.83 -17.08 1.65
CA ARG A 304 -7.02 -16.73 2.45
C ARG A 304 -6.78 -16.92 3.94
N ALA A 305 -6.17 -18.04 4.34
CA ALA A 305 -5.83 -18.29 5.73
C ALA A 305 -4.90 -17.20 6.28
N ARG A 306 -3.86 -16.84 5.54
CA ARG A 306 -2.90 -15.80 5.92
C ARG A 306 -3.56 -14.42 6.05
N ALA A 307 -4.45 -14.06 5.12
CA ALA A 307 -5.19 -12.80 5.18
C ALA A 307 -6.09 -12.73 6.42
N GLN A 308 -6.80 -13.82 6.73
CA GLN A 308 -7.66 -13.90 7.92
C GLN A 308 -6.88 -13.89 9.24
N GLU A 309 -5.70 -14.48 9.26
CA GLU A 309 -4.86 -14.54 10.47
C GLU A 309 -4.20 -13.19 10.79
N ALA A 310 -3.71 -12.47 9.79
CA ALA A 310 -2.78 -11.37 10.02
C ALA A 310 -3.21 -10.00 9.46
N PHE A 311 -4.25 -9.95 8.60
CA PHE A 311 -4.55 -8.75 7.83
C PHE A 311 -6.04 -8.37 7.84
N ARG A 312 -6.76 -8.67 8.93
CA ARG A 312 -8.15 -8.24 9.09
C ARG A 312 -8.22 -6.76 9.44
N TRP A 313 -9.07 -6.01 8.77
CA TRP A 313 -9.28 -4.60 9.09
C TRP A 313 -9.71 -4.38 10.55
N ASP A 314 -10.56 -5.25 11.11
CA ASP A 314 -11.00 -5.12 12.51
C ASP A 314 -9.81 -5.15 13.48
N ASP A 315 -8.86 -6.05 13.29
CA ASP A 315 -7.67 -6.17 14.13
C ASP A 315 -6.71 -4.99 13.93
N VAL A 316 -6.57 -4.52 12.69
CA VAL A 316 -5.77 -3.33 12.34
C VAL A 316 -6.35 -2.08 13.01
N LEU A 317 -7.66 -1.85 12.86
CA LEU A 317 -8.34 -0.69 13.44
C LEU A 317 -8.27 -0.71 14.97
N LEU A 318 -8.52 -1.87 15.59
CA LEU A 318 -8.39 -2.06 17.03
C LEU A 318 -6.96 -1.77 17.53
N ALA A 319 -5.95 -2.17 16.78
CA ALA A 319 -4.56 -1.90 17.13
C ALA A 319 -4.24 -0.39 17.09
N TYR A 320 -4.71 0.33 16.06
CA TYR A 320 -4.58 1.80 15.99
C TYR A 320 -5.36 2.50 17.10
N GLU A 321 -6.56 2.05 17.40
CA GLU A 321 -7.38 2.58 18.48
C GLU A 321 -6.70 2.40 19.85
N ASN A 322 -6.13 1.24 20.12
CA ASN A 322 -5.38 0.94 21.33
C ASN A 322 -4.16 1.88 21.49
N GLU A 323 -3.42 2.18 20.43
CA GLU A 323 -2.35 3.16 20.48
C GLU A 323 -2.85 4.56 20.81
N ALA A 324 -4.00 4.97 20.29
CA ALA A 324 -4.62 6.26 20.62
C ALA A 324 -5.07 6.32 22.09
N TYR A 325 -5.75 5.29 22.61
CA TYR A 325 -6.15 5.21 24.01
C TYR A 325 -4.96 5.20 24.97
N HIS A 326 -3.92 4.43 24.63
CA HIS A 326 -2.67 4.43 25.41
C HIS A 326 -2.08 5.83 25.55
N LEU A 327 -2.06 6.61 24.47
CA LEU A 327 -1.58 8.00 24.50
C LEU A 327 -2.44 8.93 25.32
N LEU A 328 -3.75 8.68 25.37
CA LEU A 328 -4.69 9.47 26.19
C LEU A 328 -4.68 9.06 27.66
N GLY A 329 -3.97 7.98 28.03
CA GLY A 329 -4.01 7.43 29.37
C GLY A 329 -5.34 6.75 29.70
N MET A 330 -6.06 6.31 28.66
CA MET A 330 -7.34 5.60 28.75
C MET A 330 -7.11 4.11 28.54
N THR A 331 -7.85 3.28 29.26
CA THR A 331 -7.93 1.85 28.92
C THR A 331 -8.90 1.68 27.75
N ALA A 332 -8.52 0.87 26.76
CA ALA A 332 -9.42 0.50 25.68
C ALA A 332 -10.73 -0.06 26.29
N ALA A 333 -11.86 0.48 25.91
CA ALA A 333 -13.13 -0.16 26.20
C ALA A 333 -13.08 -1.55 25.55
N LYS A 334 -13.43 -2.62 26.31
CA LYS A 334 -13.65 -3.93 25.69
C LYS A 334 -14.74 -3.72 24.64
N THR A 335 -14.38 -3.80 23.37
CA THR A 335 -15.34 -3.64 22.29
C THR A 335 -16.37 -4.75 22.41
N THR A 336 -17.54 -4.43 22.92
CA THR A 336 -18.75 -5.20 22.67
C THR A 336 -18.99 -5.05 21.17
N ALA A 337 -19.04 -6.16 20.45
CA ALA A 337 -19.29 -6.19 19.01
C ALA A 337 -20.44 -5.22 18.67
N MET A 338 -20.12 -4.12 18.03
CA MET A 338 -21.12 -3.30 17.39
C MET A 338 -21.61 -4.07 16.17
N ASP A 339 -22.86 -4.49 16.24
CA ASP A 339 -23.61 -4.98 15.08
C ASP A 339 -23.47 -3.96 13.95
N HIS A 340 -22.66 -4.31 12.97
CA HIS A 340 -22.66 -3.62 11.69
C HIS A 340 -23.94 -3.96 10.95
N ALA A 341 -25.00 -3.19 11.23
CA ALA A 341 -26.17 -3.15 10.37
C ALA A 341 -25.70 -2.77 8.97
N SER A 342 -25.85 -3.70 8.03
CA SER A 342 -25.63 -3.48 6.60
C SER A 342 -26.39 -2.23 6.16
N PRO A 343 -25.77 -1.26 5.47
CA PRO A 343 -26.51 -0.16 4.88
C PRO A 343 -27.40 -0.74 3.78
N GLY A 344 -28.72 -0.64 4.02
CA GLY A 344 -29.72 -0.97 3.04
C GLY A 344 -29.49 -0.22 1.75
N THR A 345 -29.67 -0.95 0.65
CA THR A 345 -29.83 -0.47 -0.72
C THR A 345 -30.78 0.72 -0.80
N VAL A 346 -30.28 1.86 -1.26
CA VAL A 346 -31.02 2.87 -2.03
C VAL A 346 -30.14 3.33 -3.18
#